data_1577d5a999c0d737489ed69dd7514669
#
_entry.id   1577d5a999c0d737489ed69dd7514669
#
_cell.length_a   1.000
_cell.length_b   1.000
_cell.length_c   1.000
_cell.angle_alpha   90.00
_cell.angle_beta   90.00
_cell.angle_gamma   90.00
#
_symmetry.space_group_name_H-M   'P 1'
#
loop_
_entity.id
_entity.type
_entity.pdbx_description
1 polymer ?
#
loop_
_entity_poly.entity_id
_entity_poly.type
_entity_poly.pdbx_seq_one_letter_code
_entity_poly.pdbx_strand_id
1 'polypeptide(L)'
;SDGARLVTVYGIGRMCHIAFWEPMMGAEFDTDEEWKKQPYRKGMKLHPMTIEQNAITSFKSRIPLVPCTANTIGPGLFLQSDRMIGGADGALSRGMQWQGMSLWMTLRYGPDRHITSSFVPTIPGTLFFLEELAGPLVAECN
;
A
#
# COMPACT_ATOMS: atom_id res chain seq x y z
N SER A 1 -0.34 -9.98 26.51
CA SER A 1 0.86 -9.97 25.67
C SER A 1 2.06 -9.65 26.53
N ASP A 2 3.04 -10.53 26.54
CA ASP A 2 4.17 -10.53 27.48
C ASP A 2 5.24 -9.45 27.18
N GLY A 3 4.82 -8.21 26.89
CA GLY A 3 5.73 -7.10 26.61
C GLY A 3 6.41 -7.13 25.22
N ALA A 4 5.98 -8.04 24.35
CA ALA A 4 6.47 -8.09 22.96
C ALA A 4 6.03 -6.83 22.18
N ARG A 5 6.94 -6.28 21.39
CA ARG A 5 6.65 -5.17 20.49
C ARG A 5 6.50 -5.68 19.06
N LEU A 6 5.46 -5.20 18.39
CA LEU A 6 5.23 -5.48 16.97
C LEU A 6 5.79 -4.34 16.13
N VAL A 7 6.70 -4.68 15.23
CA VAL A 7 7.20 -3.77 14.19
C VAL A 7 6.79 -4.30 12.83
N THR A 8 6.06 -3.49 12.07
CA THR A 8 5.74 -3.83 10.68
C THR A 8 6.71 -3.15 9.73
N VAL A 9 7.40 -3.96 8.92
CA VAL A 9 8.17 -3.47 7.77
C VAL A 9 7.28 -3.55 6.54
N TYR A 10 7.13 -2.46 5.79
CA TYR A 10 6.15 -2.36 4.70
C TYR A 10 6.69 -1.64 3.47
N GLY A 11 6.08 -1.89 2.32
CA GLY A 11 6.16 -1.08 1.13
C GLY A 11 4.77 -0.55 0.77
N ILE A 12 4.72 0.62 0.14
CA ILE A 12 3.48 1.18 -0.40
C ILE A 12 3.41 0.81 -1.88
N GLY A 13 2.41 0.04 -2.26
CA GLY A 13 2.19 -0.31 -3.66
C GLY A 13 1.51 0.81 -4.46
N ARG A 14 1.50 0.66 -5.79
CA ARG A 14 0.90 1.62 -6.74
C ARG A 14 -0.57 1.94 -6.42
N MET A 15 -1.32 0.97 -5.88
CA MET A 15 -2.72 1.12 -5.47
C MET A 15 -2.86 1.50 -4.00
N CYS A 16 -1.86 2.12 -3.39
CA CYS A 16 -1.87 2.47 -1.97
C CYS A 16 -2.06 1.27 -1.03
N HIS A 17 -1.81 0.05 -1.51
CA HIS A 17 -1.93 -1.15 -0.69
C HIS A 17 -0.70 -1.33 0.22
N ILE A 18 -0.93 -1.95 1.36
CA ILE A 18 0.09 -2.51 2.24
C ILE A 18 -0.08 -4.03 2.18
N ALA A 19 1.00 -4.78 2.01
CA ALA A 19 0.96 -6.18 1.61
C ALA A 19 0.11 -6.30 0.31
N PHE A 20 -0.95 -7.12 0.30
CA PHE A 20 -1.92 -7.16 -0.80
C PHE A 20 -3.33 -6.77 -0.34
N TRP A 21 -3.42 -5.89 0.68
CA TRP A 21 -4.70 -5.35 1.11
C TRP A 21 -5.11 -4.22 0.18
N GLU A 22 -5.88 -4.58 -0.84
CA GLU A 22 -6.24 -3.72 -1.97
C GLU A 22 -7.34 -2.71 -1.62
N PRO A 23 -7.39 -1.55 -2.28
CA PRO A 23 -8.36 -0.49 -1.99
C PRO A 23 -9.82 -0.91 -2.16
N MET A 24 -10.14 -1.81 -3.12
CA MET A 24 -11.50 -2.30 -3.29
C MET A 24 -12.02 -3.06 -2.07
N MET A 25 -11.16 -3.59 -1.23
CA MET A 25 -11.57 -4.25 0.01
C MET A 25 -12.16 -3.27 1.03
N GLY A 26 -11.86 -1.97 0.91
CA GLY A 26 -12.49 -0.93 1.73
C GLY A 26 -14.01 -0.86 1.55
N ALA A 27 -14.50 -1.13 0.34
CA ALA A 27 -15.93 -1.12 0.02
C ALA A 27 -16.70 -2.35 0.57
N GLU A 28 -16.01 -3.36 1.06
CA GLU A 28 -16.63 -4.55 1.65
C GLU A 28 -17.10 -4.32 3.10
N PHE A 29 -16.78 -3.19 3.71
CA PHE A 29 -17.07 -2.86 5.11
C PHE A 29 -17.84 -1.55 5.20
N ASP A 30 -18.83 -1.51 6.08
CA ASP A 30 -19.62 -0.30 6.30
C ASP A 30 -18.87 0.77 7.07
N THR A 31 -17.96 0.36 7.97
CA THR A 31 -17.21 1.26 8.84
C THR A 31 -15.71 0.98 8.83
N ASP A 32 -14.92 2.00 9.14
CA ASP A 32 -13.47 1.86 9.35
C ASP A 32 -13.15 0.91 10.50
N GLU A 33 -13.99 0.87 11.52
CA GLU A 33 -13.77 0.02 12.69
C GLU A 33 -13.93 -1.48 12.37
N GLU A 34 -14.84 -1.83 11.47
CA GLU A 34 -14.96 -3.20 10.97
C GLU A 34 -13.78 -3.58 10.09
N TRP A 35 -13.37 -2.68 9.21
CA TRP A 35 -12.22 -2.85 8.35
C TRP A 35 -10.93 -3.03 9.15
N LYS A 36 -10.69 -2.22 10.18
CA LYS A 36 -9.51 -2.31 11.07
C LYS A 36 -9.41 -3.62 11.85
N LYS A 37 -10.50 -4.36 12.01
CA LYS A 37 -10.51 -5.65 12.71
C LYS A 37 -10.05 -6.82 11.86
N GLN A 38 -9.84 -6.64 10.56
CA GLN A 38 -9.51 -7.71 9.62
C GLN A 38 -8.05 -8.14 9.72
N PRO A 39 -7.71 -9.31 10.30
CA PRO A 39 -6.31 -9.67 10.53
C PRO A 39 -5.61 -10.20 9.28
N TYR A 40 -6.34 -10.85 8.39
CA TYR A 40 -5.83 -11.40 7.12
C TYR A 40 -6.95 -11.74 6.15
N ARG A 41 -6.59 -11.97 4.88
CA ARG A 41 -7.46 -12.56 3.87
C ARG A 41 -6.71 -13.59 3.02
N LYS A 42 -7.38 -14.70 2.70
CA LYS A 42 -6.85 -15.75 1.81
C LYS A 42 -7.53 -15.68 0.45
N GLY A 43 -6.76 -15.99 -0.60
CA GLY A 43 -7.27 -16.11 -1.97
C GLY A 43 -7.88 -14.83 -2.54
N MET A 44 -7.42 -13.68 -2.08
CA MET A 44 -7.92 -12.40 -2.54
C MET A 44 -7.49 -12.15 -4.00
N LYS A 45 -8.41 -11.66 -4.82
CA LYS A 45 -8.08 -11.21 -6.19
C LYS A 45 -7.28 -9.93 -6.15
N LEU A 46 -6.18 -9.90 -6.90
CA LEU A 46 -5.36 -8.71 -7.06
C LEU A 46 -6.00 -7.73 -8.07
N HIS A 47 -5.84 -6.45 -7.80
CA HIS A 47 -6.21 -5.42 -8.75
C HIS A 47 -5.34 -5.52 -10.02
N PRO A 48 -5.88 -5.29 -11.23
CA PRO A 48 -5.09 -5.34 -12.47
C PRO A 48 -3.82 -4.48 -12.44
N MET A 49 -3.87 -3.30 -11.85
CA MET A 49 -2.70 -2.44 -11.68
C MET A 49 -1.66 -3.02 -10.73
N THR A 50 -2.08 -3.79 -9.72
CA THR A 50 -1.16 -4.52 -8.82
C THR A 50 -0.49 -5.67 -9.58
N ILE A 51 -1.23 -6.36 -10.44
CA ILE A 51 -0.68 -7.40 -11.32
C ILE A 51 0.34 -6.79 -12.28
N GLU A 52 0.03 -5.66 -12.92
CA GLU A 52 0.97 -4.94 -13.79
C GLU A 52 2.23 -4.51 -13.04
N GLN A 53 2.08 -3.92 -11.84
CA GLN A 53 3.21 -3.55 -10.99
C GLN A 53 4.14 -4.74 -10.75
N ASN A 54 3.59 -5.87 -10.29
CA ASN A 54 4.38 -7.06 -10.02
C ASN A 54 5.01 -7.64 -11.29
N ALA A 55 4.32 -7.56 -12.43
CA ALA A 55 4.89 -7.98 -13.71
C ALA A 55 6.17 -7.18 -14.03
N ILE A 56 6.11 -5.87 -13.88
CA ILE A 56 7.25 -4.97 -14.18
C ILE A 56 8.39 -5.20 -13.18
N THR A 57 8.09 -5.23 -11.88
CA THR A 57 9.12 -5.29 -10.83
C THR A 57 9.76 -6.66 -10.69
N SER A 58 9.01 -7.73 -10.89
CA SER A 58 9.44 -9.08 -10.48
C SER A 58 9.38 -10.14 -11.57
N PHE A 59 8.62 -9.93 -12.64
CA PHE A 59 8.38 -10.94 -13.68
C PHE A 59 8.86 -10.53 -15.08
N LYS A 60 9.71 -9.50 -15.18
CA LYS A 60 10.25 -9.00 -16.47
C LYS A 60 9.13 -8.67 -17.47
N SER A 61 8.09 -7.99 -17.00
CA SER A 61 6.87 -7.61 -17.73
C SER A 61 6.03 -8.78 -18.26
N ARG A 62 6.23 -9.99 -17.73
CA ARG A 62 5.46 -11.18 -18.14
C ARG A 62 4.17 -11.27 -17.34
N ILE A 63 3.18 -10.45 -17.67
CA ILE A 63 1.87 -10.40 -16.99
C ILE A 63 1.24 -11.79 -16.77
N PRO A 64 1.24 -12.72 -17.75
CA PRO A 64 0.62 -14.03 -17.56
C PRO A 64 1.27 -14.90 -16.47
N LEU A 65 2.48 -14.56 -16.02
CA LEU A 65 3.17 -15.31 -14.95
C LEU A 65 2.88 -14.76 -13.54
N VAL A 66 2.23 -13.59 -13.44
CA VAL A 66 1.87 -13.02 -12.15
C VAL A 66 0.65 -13.75 -11.58
N PRO A 67 0.70 -14.26 -10.35
CA PRO A 67 -0.49 -14.82 -9.71
C PRO A 67 -1.62 -13.77 -9.64
N CYS A 68 -2.83 -14.19 -9.99
CA CYS A 68 -4.00 -13.31 -9.96
C CYS A 68 -4.62 -13.18 -8.56
N THR A 69 -4.18 -14.01 -7.62
CA THR A 69 -4.68 -14.03 -6.23
C THR A 69 -3.51 -14.07 -5.25
N ALA A 70 -3.73 -13.56 -4.04
CA ALA A 70 -2.77 -13.59 -2.95
C ALA A 70 -3.43 -13.87 -1.60
N ASN A 71 -2.64 -14.41 -0.68
CA ASN A 71 -2.95 -14.33 0.75
C ASN A 71 -2.28 -13.07 1.30
N THR A 72 -2.99 -12.33 2.15
CA THR A 72 -2.49 -11.07 2.68
C THR A 72 -2.78 -10.93 4.16
N ILE A 73 -1.86 -10.28 4.87
CA ILE A 73 -2.16 -9.73 6.20
C ILE A 73 -3.11 -8.54 6.01
N GLY A 74 -3.87 -8.23 7.04
CA GLY A 74 -4.86 -7.17 7.02
C GLY A 74 -4.58 -6.06 8.04
N PRO A 75 -5.41 -5.02 8.02
CA PRO A 75 -5.29 -3.87 8.90
C PRO A 75 -5.36 -4.24 10.38
N GLY A 76 -6.15 -5.24 10.75
CA GLY A 76 -6.22 -5.74 12.12
C GLY A 76 -4.92 -6.33 12.67
N LEU A 77 -3.92 -6.54 11.80
CA LEU A 77 -2.58 -6.91 12.21
C LEU A 77 -1.60 -5.73 12.06
N PHE A 78 -1.44 -5.16 10.86
CA PHE A 78 -0.40 -4.16 10.64
C PHE A 78 -0.69 -2.81 11.32
N LEU A 79 -1.97 -2.43 11.53
CA LEU A 79 -2.31 -1.21 12.28
C LEU A 79 -2.14 -1.34 13.80
N GLN A 80 -1.95 -2.55 14.32
CA GLN A 80 -1.64 -2.77 15.73
C GLN A 80 -0.14 -2.67 16.04
N SER A 81 0.68 -2.30 15.07
CA SER A 81 2.11 -2.17 15.26
C SER A 81 2.48 -1.03 16.22
N ASP A 82 3.42 -1.29 17.11
CA ASP A 82 4.05 -0.25 17.92
C ASP A 82 4.86 0.71 17.06
N ARG A 83 5.35 0.22 15.91
CA ARG A 83 6.09 1.02 14.93
C ARG A 83 5.95 0.45 13.52
N MET A 84 5.84 1.33 12.54
CA MET A 84 5.91 1.00 11.13
C MET A 84 7.16 1.59 10.47
N ILE A 85 7.89 0.78 9.71
CA ILE A 85 9.10 1.21 9.00
C ILE A 85 8.98 0.75 7.55
N GLY A 86 9.01 1.67 6.61
CA GLY A 86 8.88 1.29 5.21
C GLY A 86 8.92 2.47 4.25
N GLY A 87 8.42 2.27 3.05
CA GLY A 87 8.53 3.33 2.07
C GLY A 87 7.87 3.10 0.73
N ALA A 88 8.14 4.05 -0.15
CA ALA A 88 7.75 4.07 -1.55
C ALA A 88 8.98 4.37 -2.41
N ASP A 89 9.24 3.54 -3.42
CA ASP A 89 10.44 3.59 -4.24
C ASP A 89 10.20 3.54 -5.76
N GLY A 90 8.96 3.57 -6.19
CA GLY A 90 8.55 3.37 -7.58
C GLY A 90 8.96 4.44 -8.59
N ALA A 91 10.05 5.17 -8.35
CA ALA A 91 10.68 6.02 -9.35
C ALA A 91 11.53 5.17 -10.28
N LEU A 92 11.22 5.22 -11.56
CA LEU A 92 12.05 4.62 -12.59
C LEU A 92 12.93 5.69 -13.25
N SER A 93 14.10 5.28 -13.74
CA SER A 93 14.98 6.17 -14.50
C SER A 93 14.21 6.92 -15.60
N ARG A 94 14.53 8.18 -15.82
CA ARG A 94 13.89 9.07 -16.79
C ARG A 94 12.51 9.62 -16.39
N GLY A 95 12.25 9.76 -15.09
CA GLY A 95 11.11 10.53 -14.58
C GLY A 95 9.78 9.78 -14.52
N MET A 96 9.76 8.47 -14.72
CA MET A 96 8.55 7.68 -14.50
C MET A 96 8.32 7.50 -12.98
N GLN A 97 7.37 8.22 -12.45
CA GLN A 97 7.05 8.26 -11.01
C GLN A 97 5.73 7.54 -10.71
N TRP A 98 5.62 6.30 -11.10
CA TRP A 98 4.36 5.56 -10.99
C TRP A 98 3.83 5.33 -9.56
N GLN A 99 4.67 5.52 -8.54
CA GLN A 99 4.25 5.50 -7.13
C GLN A 99 4.16 6.89 -6.50
N GLY A 100 4.41 7.97 -7.23
CA GLY A 100 4.25 9.32 -6.70
C GLY A 100 2.82 9.61 -6.24
N MET A 101 1.82 9.13 -6.98
CA MET A 101 0.41 9.25 -6.61
C MET A 101 0.11 8.53 -5.29
N SER A 102 0.60 7.30 -5.10
CA SER A 102 0.34 6.56 -3.86
C SER A 102 1.03 7.18 -2.65
N LEU A 103 2.23 7.73 -2.81
CA LEU A 103 2.88 8.50 -1.75
C LEU A 103 2.06 9.74 -1.39
N TRP A 104 1.62 10.50 -2.39
CA TRP A 104 0.82 11.69 -2.19
C TRP A 104 -0.51 11.39 -1.48
N MET A 105 -1.23 10.36 -1.91
CA MET A 105 -2.49 9.93 -1.29
C MET A 105 -2.27 9.43 0.15
N THR A 106 -1.16 8.76 0.42
CA THR A 106 -0.79 8.32 1.76
C THR A 106 -0.65 9.49 2.74
N LEU A 107 -0.11 10.63 2.27
CA LEU A 107 0.27 11.75 3.14
C LEU A 107 -0.74 12.90 3.20
N ARG A 108 -1.67 13.00 2.26
CA ARG A 108 -2.46 14.22 2.04
C ARG A 108 -3.90 14.17 2.52
N TYR A 109 -4.57 13.04 2.42
CA TYR A 109 -6.03 12.98 2.63
C TYR A 109 -6.47 12.53 4.03
N GLY A 110 -5.55 12.06 4.84
CA GLY A 110 -5.89 11.45 6.12
C GLY A 110 -6.43 10.02 5.96
N PRO A 111 -6.72 9.36 7.09
CA PRO A 111 -7.10 7.95 7.08
C PRO A 111 -8.41 7.68 6.32
N ASP A 112 -8.34 6.76 5.37
CA ASP A 112 -9.47 6.27 4.59
C ASP A 112 -9.27 4.79 4.25
N ARG A 113 -10.25 3.92 4.54
CA ARG A 113 -10.17 2.48 4.26
C ARG A 113 -10.05 2.12 2.78
N HIS A 114 -10.41 3.04 1.89
CA HIS A 114 -10.20 2.89 0.44
C HIS A 114 -8.79 3.28 -0.01
N ILE A 115 -7.97 3.80 0.91
CA ILE A 115 -6.56 4.16 0.70
C ILE A 115 -5.78 3.53 1.85
N THR A 116 -5.50 2.24 1.77
CA THR A 116 -4.94 1.46 2.90
C THR A 116 -3.71 2.12 3.52
N SER A 117 -2.79 2.64 2.70
CA SER A 117 -1.58 3.29 3.18
C SER A 117 -1.82 4.62 3.91
N SER A 118 -2.99 5.24 3.75
CA SER A 118 -3.33 6.51 4.43
C SER A 118 -3.36 6.41 5.96
N PHE A 119 -3.43 5.20 6.49
CA PHE A 119 -3.31 4.94 7.93
C PHE A 119 -1.88 4.93 8.45
N VAL A 120 -0.87 4.81 7.58
CA VAL A 120 0.55 4.77 7.99
C VAL A 120 0.94 5.97 8.84
N PRO A 121 0.59 7.22 8.49
CA PRO A 121 0.93 8.38 9.30
C PRO A 121 0.28 8.42 10.69
N THR A 122 -0.69 7.55 10.98
CA THR A 122 -1.34 7.47 12.29
C THR A 122 -0.56 6.61 13.30
N ILE A 123 0.49 5.91 12.85
CA ILE A 123 1.28 4.99 13.66
C ILE A 123 2.72 5.51 13.75
N PRO A 124 3.35 5.49 14.93
CA PRO A 124 4.74 5.89 15.05
C PRO A 124 5.65 5.10 14.10
N GLY A 125 6.56 5.78 13.41
CA GLY A 125 7.43 5.07 12.48
C GLY A 125 8.26 5.97 11.58
N THR A 126 8.75 5.36 10.49
CA THR A 126 9.56 6.04 9.49
C THR A 126 9.08 5.63 8.10
N LEU A 127 8.77 6.62 7.28
CA LEU A 127 8.45 6.45 5.86
C LEU A 127 9.64 6.98 5.04
N PHE A 128 10.29 6.09 4.32
CA PHE A 128 11.33 6.44 3.35
C PHE A 128 10.73 6.58 1.95
N PHE A 129 11.20 7.52 1.19
CA PHE A 129 10.81 7.66 -0.22
C PHE A 129 11.95 8.29 -1.02
N LEU A 130 11.95 8.05 -2.32
CA LEU A 130 12.88 8.70 -3.22
C LEU A 130 12.46 10.16 -3.41
N GLU A 131 13.42 11.07 -3.48
CA GLU A 131 13.18 12.51 -3.65
C GLU A 131 12.32 12.80 -4.88
N GLU A 132 12.51 12.04 -5.94
CA GLU A 132 11.75 12.14 -7.19
C GLU A 132 10.24 11.91 -7.01
N LEU A 133 9.83 11.21 -5.94
CA LEU A 133 8.40 11.02 -5.62
C LEU A 133 7.78 12.18 -4.84
N ALA A 134 8.61 13.06 -4.28
CA ALA A 134 8.16 14.14 -3.40
C ALA A 134 7.75 15.43 -4.14
N GLY A 135 7.88 15.44 -5.46
CA GLY A 135 7.53 16.59 -6.29
C GLY A 135 6.05 16.97 -6.23
N PRO A 136 5.69 18.15 -6.69
CA PRO A 136 4.29 18.56 -6.77
C PRO A 136 3.53 17.61 -7.70
N LEU A 137 2.37 17.17 -7.27
CA LEU A 137 1.44 16.48 -8.16
C LEU A 137 0.84 17.54 -9.10
N VAL A 138 1.31 17.56 -10.33
CA VAL A 138 0.73 18.37 -11.39
C VAL A 138 -0.31 17.52 -12.11
N ALA A 139 -1.57 17.87 -11.96
CA ALA A 139 -2.62 17.31 -12.80
C ALA A 139 -2.47 17.96 -14.19
N GLU A 140 -1.92 17.24 -15.15
CA GLU A 140 -2.01 17.63 -16.54
C GLU A 140 -3.42 17.32 -17.04
N CYS A 141 -4.26 18.35 -17.08
CA CYS A 141 -5.53 18.29 -17.78
C CYS A 141 -5.24 18.50 -19.28
N ASN A 142 -5.31 17.44 -20.05
CA ASN A 142 -5.38 17.51 -21.51
C ASN A 142 -6.80 17.83 -21.96
#